data_ae1431c3c6f2230be15ffd27121eb4a0
#
_entry.id   ae1431c3c6f2230be15ffd27121eb4a0
#
_cell.length_a   1.000
_cell.length_b   1.000
_cell.length_c   1.000
_cell.angle_alpha   90.00
_cell.angle_beta   90.00
_cell.angle_gamma   90.00
#
_symmetry.space_group_name_H-M   'P 1'
#
loop_
_entity.id
_entity.type
_entity.pdbx_description
1 polymer ?
#
loop_
_entity_poly.entity_id
_entity_poly.type
_entity_poly.pdbx_seq_one_letter_code
_entity_poly.pdbx_strand_id
1 'polypeptide(L)' 'MHQQTRLHLQHLQHTMTRLALWQSMPPNAEAFLSEQPFALDTMHPTEWLQWIFIPRMYALLE' A
#
# COMPACT_ATOMS: atom_id res chain seq x y z
N MET A 1 -13.60 -6.49 15.34
CA MET A 1 -13.06 -5.22 14.85
C MET A 1 -11.93 -5.42 13.85
N HIS A 2 -10.89 -6.15 14.23
CA HIS A 2 -9.75 -6.36 13.32
C HIS A 2 -10.14 -7.13 12.06
N GLN A 3 -11.14 -8.00 12.18
CA GLN A 3 -11.58 -8.82 11.06
C GLN A 3 -12.17 -7.98 9.94
N GLN A 4 -12.93 -6.96 10.29
CA GLN A 4 -13.56 -6.06 9.32
C GLN A 4 -12.51 -5.21 8.59
N THR A 5 -11.53 -4.70 9.33
CA THR A 5 -10.42 -3.95 8.75
C THR A 5 -9.62 -4.83 7.78
N ARG A 6 -9.37 -6.07 8.20
CA ARG A 6 -8.65 -7.03 7.36
C ARG A 6 -9.38 -7.30 6.05
N LEU A 7 -10.71 -7.42 6.11
CA LEU A 7 -11.53 -7.61 4.91
C LEU A 7 -11.46 -6.40 3.99
N HIS A 8 -11.47 -5.19 4.55
CA HIS A 8 -11.36 -3.98 3.75
C HIS A 8 -10.01 -3.90 3.04
N LEU A 9 -8.94 -4.31 3.72
CA LEU A 9 -7.61 -4.33 3.11
C LEU A 9 -7.54 -5.34 1.97
N GLN A 10 -8.18 -6.49 2.15
CA GLN A 10 -8.25 -7.51 1.11
C GLN A 10 -9.04 -7.02 -0.10
N HIS A 11 -10.14 -6.30 0.14
CA HIS A 11 -10.92 -5.72 -0.94
C HIS A 11 -10.13 -4.66 -1.71
N LEU A 12 -9.36 -3.84 -0.99
CA LEU A 12 -8.52 -2.83 -1.62
C LEU A 12 -7.49 -3.49 -2.52
N GLN A 13 -6.81 -4.53 -2.02
CA GLN A 13 -5.84 -5.27 -2.80
C GLN A 13 -6.49 -5.90 -4.04
N HIS A 14 -7.65 -6.51 -3.86
CA HIS A 14 -8.38 -7.13 -4.96
C HIS A 14 -8.76 -6.12 -6.04
N THR A 15 -9.27 -4.96 -5.61
CA THR A 15 -9.64 -3.89 -6.54
C THR A 15 -8.43 -3.39 -7.31
N MET A 16 -7.32 -3.16 -6.61
CA MET A 16 -6.09 -2.72 -7.27
C MET A 16 -5.58 -3.75 -8.27
N THR A 17 -5.70 -5.03 -7.93
CA THR A 17 -5.29 -6.10 -8.84
C THR A 17 -6.16 -6.12 -10.09
N ARG A 18 -7.47 -5.95 -9.93
CA ARG A 18 -8.40 -5.90 -11.06
C ARG A 18 -8.14 -4.74 -11.98
N LEU A 19 -7.72 -3.61 -11.44
CA LEU A 19 -7.42 -2.41 -12.21
C LEU A 19 -5.99 -2.39 -12.75
N ALA A 20 -5.25 -3.48 -12.58
CA ALA A 20 -3.86 -3.61 -12.99
C ALA A 20 -2.93 -2.58 -12.31
N LEU A 21 -3.29 -2.18 -11.10
CA LEU A 21 -2.49 -1.24 -10.30
C LEU A 21 -1.56 -1.96 -9.32
N TRP A 22 -1.80 -3.23 -9.07
CA TRP A 22 -1.00 -4.02 -8.14
C TRP A 22 0.32 -4.38 -8.82
N GLN A 23 1.43 -3.99 -8.21
CA GLN A 23 2.75 -4.20 -8.79
C GLN A 23 3.37 -5.51 -8.30
N SER A 24 4.08 -6.19 -9.18
CA SER A 24 4.81 -7.41 -8.84
C SER A 24 6.22 -7.13 -8.33
N MET A 25 6.74 -5.92 -8.58
CA MET A 25 8.06 -5.51 -8.12
C MET A 25 7.96 -4.19 -7.37
N PRO A 26 8.69 -4.03 -6.24
CA PRO A 26 8.64 -2.79 -5.49
C PRO A 26 9.34 -1.66 -6.22
N PRO A 27 8.99 -0.40 -5.89
CA PRO A 27 9.74 0.75 -6.39
C PRO A 27 11.16 0.75 -5.84
N ASN A 28 12.00 1.61 -6.42
CA ASN A 28 13.39 1.74 -5.99
C ASN A 28 13.46 2.00 -4.48
N ALA A 29 14.47 1.44 -3.82
CA ALA A 29 14.65 1.60 -2.38
C ALA A 29 14.69 3.09 -1.96
N GLU A 30 15.24 3.94 -2.80
CA GLU A 30 15.32 5.37 -2.52
C GLU A 30 13.94 6.02 -2.43
N ALA A 31 12.94 5.46 -3.12
CA ALA A 31 11.60 6.00 -3.08
C ALA A 31 10.98 5.92 -1.69
N PHE A 32 11.43 4.95 -0.87
CA PHE A 32 10.94 4.79 0.50
C PHE A 32 11.57 5.77 1.49
N LEU A 33 12.56 6.54 1.07
CA LEU A 33 13.25 7.50 1.92
C LEU A 33 12.57 8.87 1.95
N SER A 34 11.46 9.04 1.22
CA SER A 34 10.76 10.31 1.17
C SER A 34 10.27 10.75 2.54
N GLU A 35 10.45 12.04 2.85
CA GLU A 35 9.93 12.65 4.06
C GLU A 35 8.58 13.34 3.82
N GLN A 36 8.11 13.35 2.58
CA GLN A 36 6.83 13.96 2.23
C GLN A 36 5.67 13.05 2.64
N PRO A 37 4.51 13.64 2.99
CA PRO A 37 3.33 12.84 3.27
C PRO A 37 3.01 11.93 2.08
N PHE A 38 2.71 10.66 2.37
CA PHE A 38 2.35 9.67 1.37
C PHE A 38 3.41 9.45 0.30
N ALA A 39 4.66 9.87 0.57
CA ALA A 39 5.78 9.77 -0.38
C ALA A 39 5.41 10.33 -1.77
N LEU A 40 4.69 11.46 -1.79
CA LEU A 40 4.13 12.02 -3.03
C LEU A 40 5.19 12.44 -4.04
N ASP A 41 6.39 12.75 -3.59
CA ASP A 41 7.49 13.18 -4.46
C ASP A 41 8.23 12.01 -5.10
N THR A 42 8.06 10.79 -4.60
CA THR A 42 8.82 9.63 -5.08
C THR A 42 7.97 8.46 -5.51
N MET A 43 6.69 8.44 -5.15
CA MET A 43 5.78 7.34 -5.46
C MET A 43 4.46 7.85 -5.99
N HIS A 44 3.83 7.05 -6.86
CA HIS A 44 2.42 7.26 -7.18
C HIS A 44 1.57 6.85 -5.96
N PRO A 45 0.38 7.46 -5.79
CA PRO A 45 -0.49 7.09 -4.67
C PRO A 45 -0.80 5.59 -4.59
N THR A 46 -0.92 4.91 -5.73
CA THR A 46 -1.17 3.47 -5.75
C THR A 46 0.02 2.68 -5.24
N GLU A 47 1.24 3.14 -5.51
CA GLU A 47 2.44 2.52 -4.97
C GLU A 47 2.51 2.67 -3.46
N TRP A 48 2.19 3.86 -2.96
CA TRP A 48 2.15 4.11 -1.53
C TRP A 48 1.13 3.20 -0.83
N LEU A 49 -0.07 3.05 -1.43
CA LEU A 49 -1.09 2.17 -0.87
C LEU A 49 -0.61 0.73 -0.77
N GLN A 50 0.03 0.22 -1.81
CA GLN A 50 0.46 -1.16 -1.85
C GLN A 50 1.66 -1.45 -0.97
N TRP A 51 2.66 -0.58 -1.00
CA TRP A 51 3.96 -0.88 -0.42
C TRP A 51 4.16 -0.33 0.98
N ILE A 52 3.37 0.68 1.36
CA ILE A 52 3.49 1.30 2.67
C ILE A 52 2.22 1.16 3.49
N PHE A 53 1.09 1.61 2.95
CA PHE A 53 -0.16 1.68 3.71
C PHE A 53 -0.67 0.29 4.11
N ILE A 54 -0.85 -0.61 3.14
CA ILE A 54 -1.40 -1.94 3.41
C ILE A 54 -0.50 -2.74 4.37
N PRO A 55 0.84 -2.81 4.14
CA PRO A 55 1.71 -3.51 5.10
C PRO A 55 1.65 -2.94 6.51
N ARG A 56 1.60 -1.61 6.64
CA ARG A 56 1.51 -0.97 7.95
C ARG A 56 0.21 -1.30 8.66
N MET A 57 -0.89 -1.33 7.91
CA MET A 57 -2.18 -1.66 8.49
C MET A 57 -2.22 -3.10 8.98
N TYR A 58 -1.67 -4.04 8.21
CA TYR A 58 -1.59 -5.43 8.66
C TYR A 58 -0.73 -5.57 9.92
N ALA A 59 0.37 -4.84 10.00
CA ALA A 59 1.22 -4.85 11.19
C ALA A 59 0.47 -4.37 12.42
N LEU A 60 -0.39 -3.37 12.26
CA LEU A 60 -1.18 -2.83 13.38
C LEU A 60 -2.26 -3.81 13.85
N LEU A 61 -2.66 -4.75 13.01
CA LEU A 61 -3.68 -5.74 13.34
C LEU A 61 -3.12 -6.92 14.13
N GLU A 62 -1.82 -7.03 14.21
CA GLU A 62 -1.15 -8.09 14.98
C GLU A 62 -0.74 -7.62 16.40
#